data_76f4317c768f561bc7b7572e52f8891c
#
_entry.id   76f4317c768f561bc7b7572e52f8891c
#
_cell.length_a   1.000
_cell.length_b   1.000
_cell.length_c   1.000
_cell.angle_alpha   90.00
_cell.angle_beta   90.00
_cell.angle_gamma   90.00
#
_symmetry.space_group_name_H-M   'P 1'
#
loop_
_entity.id
_entity.type
_entity.pdbx_description
1 polymer ?
#
loop_
_entity_poly.entity_id
_entity_poly.type
_entity_poly.pdbx_seq_one_letter_code
_entity_poly.pdbx_strand_id
1 'polypeptide(L)'
;ETGEFDYAWNLQLAPDVIDSMAAAGMGTPVSAFGTLVERIEMNLTNPSADLPPETRSTAAEPHPFLSDEAVRRALSMAIDRDLLVEVGYGQAGRPTCNLVPGPEIYASDNTGCLVQDIDGANAMLDAAGWVDSNGNGIRDKDGVELQILFQTSTNAVRQDFQALIKQWWSEIGVDVELRNINASVFFGGDPGSPDTFQKFYADLEMYANTFNGTDPQSYLANLLCDKAP
;
A
#
# COMPACT_ATOMS: atom_id res chain seq x y z
N GLU A 1 18.08 22.33 7.81
CA GLU A 1 17.96 23.75 8.22
C GLU A 1 19.11 24.20 9.15
N THR A 2 19.72 23.28 9.90
CA THR A 2 20.79 23.61 10.86
C THR A 2 22.16 23.81 10.20
N GLY A 3 22.33 23.45 8.93
CA GLY A 3 23.62 23.51 8.22
C GLY A 3 24.61 22.40 8.63
N GLU A 4 24.13 21.37 9.33
CA GLU A 4 24.98 20.21 9.70
C GLU A 4 25.26 19.28 8.53
N PHE A 5 24.39 19.31 7.51
CA PHE A 5 24.48 18.45 6.31
C PHE A 5 24.30 19.26 5.04
N ASP A 6 25.10 18.97 4.03
CA ASP A 6 25.03 19.61 2.71
C ASP A 6 24.00 18.94 1.79
N TYR A 7 23.56 17.72 2.10
CA TYR A 7 22.64 16.92 1.29
C TYR A 7 21.73 16.07 2.15
N ALA A 8 20.44 16.09 1.84
CA ALA A 8 19.45 15.19 2.40
C ALA A 8 18.73 14.45 1.27
N TRP A 9 18.61 13.13 1.42
CA TRP A 9 17.97 12.26 0.43
C TRP A 9 16.73 11.62 1.00
N ASN A 10 15.74 11.38 0.13
CA ASN A 10 14.49 10.68 0.46
C ASN A 10 13.72 11.36 1.61
N LEU A 11 13.51 12.66 1.46
CA LEU A 11 12.71 13.44 2.41
C LEU A 11 11.23 13.08 2.23
N GLN A 12 10.71 12.23 3.11
CA GLN A 12 9.29 11.91 3.21
C GLN A 12 8.65 12.81 4.26
N LEU A 13 8.44 14.07 3.90
CA LEU A 13 7.82 15.10 4.72
C LEU A 13 6.59 15.63 3.99
N ALA A 14 5.62 16.12 4.76
CA ALA A 14 4.45 16.79 4.20
C ALA A 14 4.87 17.97 3.31
N PRO A 15 4.14 18.26 2.21
CA PRO A 15 4.49 19.29 1.24
C PRO A 15 4.70 20.68 1.84
N ASP A 16 3.86 21.09 2.80
CA ASP A 16 3.94 22.38 3.51
C ASP A 16 5.25 22.51 4.32
N VAL A 17 5.75 21.41 4.87
CA VAL A 17 7.04 21.39 5.57
C VAL A 17 8.19 21.60 4.58
N ILE A 18 8.16 20.95 3.42
CA ILE A 18 9.16 21.11 2.37
C ILE A 18 9.15 22.56 1.84
N ASP A 19 7.96 23.12 1.60
CA ASP A 19 7.80 24.50 1.13
C ASP A 19 8.34 25.50 2.17
N SER A 20 8.05 25.26 3.46
CA SER A 20 8.60 26.09 4.55
C SER A 20 10.13 26.03 4.61
N MET A 21 10.73 24.84 4.44
CA MET A 21 12.18 24.66 4.40
C MET A 21 12.81 25.37 3.18
N ALA A 22 12.16 25.30 2.02
CA ALA A 22 12.58 26.01 0.82
C ALA A 22 12.55 27.53 1.01
N ALA A 23 11.48 28.05 1.63
CA ALA A 23 11.33 29.48 1.93
C ALA A 23 12.37 30.00 2.92
N ALA A 24 12.90 29.16 3.81
CA ALA A 24 13.99 29.51 4.72
C ALA A 24 15.33 29.75 4.01
N GLY A 25 15.48 29.37 2.74
CA GLY A 25 16.61 29.66 1.88
C GLY A 25 17.92 28.93 2.24
N MET A 26 17.84 27.91 3.11
CA MET A 26 19.01 27.13 3.54
C MET A 26 19.33 25.94 2.61
N GLY A 27 18.52 25.72 1.58
CA GLY A 27 18.70 24.67 0.59
C GLY A 27 17.66 24.76 -0.52
N THR A 28 17.83 23.94 -1.55
CA THR A 28 16.90 23.87 -2.68
C THR A 28 16.31 22.48 -2.74
N PRO A 29 14.98 22.30 -2.58
CA PRO A 29 14.31 21.02 -2.83
C PRO A 29 14.45 20.66 -4.32
N VAL A 30 14.81 19.42 -4.58
CA VAL A 30 14.87 18.85 -5.94
C VAL A 30 13.96 17.64 -5.98
N SER A 31 12.90 17.70 -6.79
CA SER A 31 11.99 16.59 -7.05
C SER A 31 12.19 16.07 -8.46
N ALA A 32 12.31 14.74 -8.58
CA ALA A 32 12.39 14.08 -9.87
C ALA A 32 11.52 12.80 -9.82
N PHE A 33 10.68 12.60 -10.83
CA PHE A 33 9.94 11.35 -10.98
C PHE A 33 10.88 10.24 -11.39
N GLY A 34 10.90 9.20 -10.61
CA GLY A 34 11.76 8.04 -10.80
C GLY A 34 10.95 6.75 -10.89
N THR A 35 11.59 5.67 -10.50
CA THR A 35 11.02 4.32 -10.50
C THR A 35 10.48 3.89 -9.14
N LEU A 36 10.62 4.74 -8.11
CA LEU A 36 10.12 4.45 -6.77
C LEU A 36 8.60 4.61 -6.71
N VAL A 37 7.91 3.57 -6.32
CA VAL A 37 6.44 3.54 -6.20
C VAL A 37 6.04 3.23 -4.76
N GLU A 38 5.28 4.15 -4.15
CA GLU A 38 4.54 3.85 -2.92
C GLU A 38 3.33 3.02 -3.30
N ARG A 39 3.17 1.86 -2.67
CA ARG A 39 2.12 0.91 -3.04
C ARG A 39 1.59 0.14 -1.85
N ILE A 40 0.41 -0.41 -2.00
CA ILE A 40 -0.16 -1.38 -1.07
C ILE A 40 0.04 -2.77 -1.67
N GLU A 41 0.70 -3.64 -0.93
CA GLU A 41 0.77 -5.06 -1.24
C GLU A 41 -0.34 -5.80 -0.50
N MET A 42 -1.03 -6.69 -1.23
CA MET A 42 -2.14 -7.50 -0.71
C MET A 42 -1.66 -8.93 -0.50
N ASN A 43 -1.78 -9.42 0.73
CA ASN A 43 -1.42 -10.79 1.05
C ASN A 43 -2.50 -11.74 0.49
N LEU A 44 -2.14 -12.57 -0.47
CA LEU A 44 -3.04 -13.58 -1.03
C LEU A 44 -3.08 -14.88 -0.20
N THR A 45 -2.30 -14.92 0.87
CA THR A 45 -2.18 -16.05 1.79
C THR A 45 -2.71 -15.66 3.17
N ASN A 46 -3.13 -16.62 3.98
CA ASN A 46 -3.75 -16.38 5.27
C ASN A 46 -2.70 -16.01 6.35
N PRO A 47 -2.70 -14.77 6.90
CA PRO A 47 -1.77 -14.35 7.93
C PRO A 47 -2.22 -14.68 9.36
N SER A 48 -3.30 -15.43 9.55
CA SER A 48 -3.88 -15.69 10.88
C SER A 48 -2.85 -16.30 11.85
N ALA A 49 -2.85 -15.78 13.09
CA ALA A 49 -2.02 -16.32 14.16
C ALA A 49 -2.47 -17.71 14.64
N ASP A 50 -3.68 -18.14 14.26
CA ASP A 50 -4.22 -19.45 14.60
C ASP A 50 -3.64 -20.57 13.72
N LEU A 51 -2.98 -20.20 12.62
CA LEU A 51 -2.31 -21.16 11.76
C LEU A 51 -0.93 -21.55 12.31
N PRO A 52 -0.48 -22.79 12.04
CA PRO A 52 0.89 -23.19 12.33
C PRO A 52 1.91 -22.25 11.63
N PRO A 53 3.03 -21.91 12.29
CA PRO A 53 4.03 -21.00 11.70
C PRO A 53 4.56 -21.43 10.33
N GLU A 54 4.57 -22.73 10.05
CA GLU A 54 5.04 -23.31 8.78
C GLU A 54 4.07 -23.15 7.62
N THR A 55 2.78 -22.88 7.89
CA THR A 55 1.76 -22.68 6.86
C THR A 55 1.25 -21.24 6.81
N ARG A 56 1.46 -20.47 7.88
CA ARG A 56 1.04 -19.09 8.00
C ARG A 56 1.71 -18.21 6.93
N SER A 57 0.92 -17.43 6.22
CA SER A 57 1.36 -16.58 5.10
C SER A 57 2.13 -17.37 4.01
N THR A 58 1.67 -18.57 3.69
CA THR A 58 2.18 -19.38 2.58
C THR A 58 1.08 -19.76 1.61
N ALA A 59 1.44 -20.19 0.41
CA ALA A 59 0.49 -20.59 -0.63
C ALA A 59 -0.38 -21.80 -0.25
N ALA A 60 -0.05 -22.54 0.81
CA ALA A 60 -0.86 -23.65 1.33
C ALA A 60 -2.19 -23.17 1.94
N GLU A 61 -2.22 -21.94 2.44
CA GLU A 61 -3.38 -21.35 3.11
C GLU A 61 -3.80 -20.08 2.38
N PRO A 62 -4.72 -20.15 1.40
CA PRO A 62 -5.24 -18.97 0.70
C PRO A 62 -5.91 -17.99 1.64
N HIS A 63 -5.76 -16.70 1.38
CA HIS A 63 -6.39 -15.66 2.17
C HIS A 63 -7.93 -15.77 2.12
N PRO A 64 -8.63 -15.65 3.26
CA PRO A 64 -10.07 -15.90 3.33
C PRO A 64 -10.92 -14.97 2.44
N PHE A 65 -10.46 -13.76 2.14
CA PHE A 65 -11.16 -12.82 1.26
C PHE A 65 -10.27 -12.13 0.22
N LEU A 66 -8.98 -11.88 0.47
CA LEU A 66 -8.09 -11.27 -0.53
C LEU A 66 -7.72 -12.25 -1.68
N SER A 67 -8.00 -13.53 -1.56
CA SER A 67 -7.96 -14.48 -2.67
C SER A 67 -9.06 -14.21 -3.72
N ASP A 68 -10.17 -13.54 -3.34
CA ASP A 68 -11.22 -13.08 -4.25
C ASP A 68 -10.76 -11.83 -5.02
N GLU A 69 -10.71 -11.92 -6.35
CA GLU A 69 -10.29 -10.80 -7.20
C GLU A 69 -11.23 -9.58 -7.09
N ALA A 70 -12.53 -9.82 -6.87
CA ALA A 70 -13.51 -8.74 -6.75
C ALA A 70 -13.21 -7.86 -5.53
N VAL A 71 -12.81 -8.46 -4.41
CA VAL A 71 -12.41 -7.71 -3.20
C VAL A 71 -11.18 -6.86 -3.48
N ARG A 72 -10.13 -7.42 -4.08
CA ARG A 72 -8.90 -6.67 -4.39
C ARG A 72 -9.17 -5.50 -5.34
N ARG A 73 -10.00 -5.71 -6.35
CA ARG A 73 -10.38 -4.66 -7.30
C ARG A 73 -11.21 -3.57 -6.63
N ALA A 74 -12.21 -3.93 -5.82
CA ALA A 74 -13.03 -2.97 -5.10
C ALA A 74 -12.20 -2.10 -4.15
N LEU A 75 -11.26 -2.69 -3.39
CA LEU A 75 -10.31 -1.95 -2.56
C LEU A 75 -9.50 -0.95 -3.38
N SER A 76 -9.02 -1.34 -4.56
CA SER A 76 -8.26 -0.45 -5.45
C SER A 76 -9.11 0.68 -6.05
N MET A 77 -10.37 0.40 -6.43
CA MET A 77 -11.30 1.38 -7.00
C MET A 77 -11.70 2.46 -6.00
N ALA A 78 -11.77 2.10 -4.72
CA ALA A 78 -12.17 3.02 -3.66
C ALA A 78 -11.10 4.06 -3.27
N ILE A 79 -9.88 4.00 -3.82
CA ILE A 79 -8.76 4.89 -3.45
C ILE A 79 -8.71 6.10 -4.38
N ASP A 80 -8.77 7.31 -3.80
CA ASP A 80 -8.44 8.58 -4.47
C ASP A 80 -6.92 8.81 -4.44
N ARG A 81 -6.26 8.48 -5.54
CA ARG A 81 -4.81 8.59 -5.67
C ARG A 81 -4.31 10.02 -5.86
N ASP A 82 -5.14 10.87 -6.46
CA ASP A 82 -4.79 12.29 -6.63
C ASP A 82 -4.75 12.97 -5.27
N LEU A 83 -5.75 12.72 -4.40
CA LEU A 83 -5.75 13.26 -3.05
C LEU A 83 -4.59 12.71 -2.20
N LEU A 84 -4.25 11.42 -2.32
CA LEU A 84 -3.08 10.88 -1.63
C LEU A 84 -1.78 11.59 -2.07
N VAL A 85 -1.62 11.84 -3.37
CA VAL A 85 -0.45 12.60 -3.87
C VAL A 85 -0.45 14.00 -3.34
N GLU A 86 -1.59 14.70 -3.37
CA GLU A 86 -1.70 16.07 -2.87
C GLU A 86 -1.29 16.17 -1.38
N VAL A 87 -1.82 15.28 -0.54
CA VAL A 87 -1.56 15.29 0.90
C VAL A 87 -0.14 14.86 1.25
N GLY A 88 0.37 13.81 0.58
CA GLY A 88 1.62 13.18 1.01
C GLY A 88 2.87 13.65 0.28
N TYR A 89 2.77 13.97 -1.01
CA TYR A 89 3.93 14.25 -1.85
C TYR A 89 3.85 15.57 -2.60
N GLY A 90 2.66 16.15 -2.79
CA GLY A 90 2.49 17.39 -3.55
C GLY A 90 3.14 17.30 -4.93
N GLN A 91 4.00 18.27 -5.27
CA GLN A 91 4.70 18.30 -6.55
C GLN A 91 5.79 17.22 -6.72
N ALA A 92 6.16 16.53 -5.64
CA ALA A 92 7.16 15.46 -5.68
C ALA A 92 6.56 14.11 -6.07
N GLY A 93 5.24 13.99 -6.12
CA GLY A 93 4.51 12.78 -6.48
C GLY A 93 3.64 12.92 -7.71
N ARG A 94 3.25 11.80 -8.26
CA ARG A 94 2.18 11.67 -9.25
C ARG A 94 1.50 10.32 -9.11
N PRO A 95 0.18 10.22 -9.34
CA PRO A 95 -0.50 8.94 -9.28
C PRO A 95 -0.08 8.04 -10.45
N THR A 96 -0.07 6.73 -10.21
CA THR A 96 0.22 5.73 -11.24
C THR A 96 -0.50 4.42 -10.95
N CYS A 97 -0.89 3.71 -12.02
CA CYS A 97 -1.34 2.32 -11.95
C CYS A 97 -0.23 1.33 -12.29
N ASN A 98 0.99 1.82 -12.54
CA ASN A 98 2.10 1.01 -12.99
C ASN A 98 3.05 0.67 -11.85
N LEU A 99 3.37 -0.59 -11.71
CA LEU A 99 4.41 -1.07 -10.80
C LEU A 99 5.81 -0.60 -11.27
N VAL A 100 5.97 -0.38 -12.57
CA VAL A 100 7.15 0.18 -13.21
C VAL A 100 6.75 1.45 -13.97
N PRO A 101 6.69 2.63 -13.30
CA PRO A 101 6.21 3.87 -13.90
C PRO A 101 7.26 4.57 -14.78
N GLY A 102 8.49 4.11 -14.76
CA GLY A 102 9.64 4.64 -15.51
C GLY A 102 10.79 3.64 -15.58
N PRO A 103 11.77 3.85 -16.47
CA PRO A 103 11.73 4.81 -17.61
C PRO A 103 10.58 4.49 -18.58
N GLU A 104 10.22 5.47 -19.41
CA GLU A 104 9.03 5.40 -20.31
C GLU A 104 8.99 4.15 -21.19
N ILE A 105 10.15 3.62 -21.57
CA ILE A 105 10.24 2.38 -22.37
C ILE A 105 9.62 1.16 -21.68
N TYR A 106 9.48 1.17 -20.36
CA TYR A 106 8.87 0.09 -19.57
C TYR A 106 7.52 0.47 -18.99
N ALA A 107 7.15 1.74 -19.03
CA ALA A 107 5.86 2.20 -18.54
C ALA A 107 4.74 1.78 -19.47
N SER A 108 3.62 1.33 -18.92
CA SER A 108 2.41 1.03 -19.70
C SER A 108 1.43 2.19 -19.67
N ASP A 109 0.48 2.19 -20.62
CA ASP A 109 -0.62 3.16 -20.69
C ASP A 109 -1.76 2.84 -19.72
N ASN A 110 -1.47 2.07 -18.67
CA ASN A 110 -2.49 1.71 -17.69
C ASN A 110 -2.87 2.92 -16.83
N THR A 111 -4.11 3.37 -16.98
CA THR A 111 -4.71 4.50 -16.22
C THR A 111 -5.99 4.09 -15.51
N GLY A 112 -6.35 2.80 -15.55
CA GLY A 112 -7.64 2.31 -15.09
C GLY A 112 -7.89 2.44 -13.57
N CYS A 113 -6.86 2.71 -12.78
CA CYS A 113 -6.99 2.91 -11.35
C CYS A 113 -6.93 4.38 -10.91
N LEU A 114 -6.80 5.34 -11.84
CA LEU A 114 -6.57 6.75 -11.49
C LEU A 114 -7.84 7.46 -11.01
N VAL A 115 -9.01 6.95 -11.37
CA VAL A 115 -10.29 7.54 -10.97
C VAL A 115 -10.87 6.73 -9.81
N GLN A 116 -11.16 7.42 -8.71
CA GLN A 116 -11.89 6.81 -7.59
C GLN A 116 -13.32 6.46 -8.04
N ASP A 117 -13.79 5.27 -7.71
CA ASP A 117 -15.14 4.79 -8.03
C ASP A 117 -15.72 3.98 -6.87
N ILE A 118 -16.26 4.69 -5.88
CA ILE A 118 -16.90 4.08 -4.69
C ILE A 118 -18.16 3.30 -5.09
N ASP A 119 -18.97 3.84 -5.99
CA ASP A 119 -20.21 3.20 -6.44
C ASP A 119 -19.90 1.90 -7.20
N GLY A 120 -18.92 1.94 -8.10
CA GLY A 120 -18.45 0.76 -8.82
C GLY A 120 -17.84 -0.29 -7.90
N ALA A 121 -17.09 0.11 -6.85
CA ALA A 121 -16.54 -0.78 -5.85
C ALA A 121 -17.66 -1.49 -5.06
N ASN A 122 -18.68 -0.76 -4.62
CA ASN A 122 -19.86 -1.33 -3.96
C ASN A 122 -20.59 -2.32 -4.86
N ALA A 123 -20.87 -1.93 -6.10
CA ALA A 123 -21.56 -2.82 -7.08
C ALA A 123 -20.75 -4.10 -7.36
N MET A 124 -19.44 -4.01 -7.41
CA MET A 124 -18.55 -5.17 -7.61
C MET A 124 -18.60 -6.13 -6.43
N LEU A 125 -18.57 -5.62 -5.19
CA LEU A 125 -18.69 -6.44 -3.98
C LEU A 125 -20.07 -7.10 -3.90
N ASP A 126 -21.16 -6.36 -4.18
CA ASP A 126 -22.52 -6.91 -4.22
C ASP A 126 -22.64 -8.06 -5.24
N ALA A 127 -22.12 -7.87 -6.45
CA ALA A 127 -22.13 -8.88 -7.51
C ALA A 127 -21.31 -10.14 -7.15
N ALA A 128 -20.26 -9.98 -6.33
CA ALA A 128 -19.45 -11.09 -5.84
C ALA A 128 -20.04 -11.77 -4.60
N GLY A 129 -21.17 -11.26 -4.07
CA GLY A 129 -21.86 -11.82 -2.90
C GLY A 129 -21.32 -11.36 -1.55
N TRP A 130 -20.48 -10.34 -1.54
CA TRP A 130 -20.04 -9.67 -0.32
C TRP A 130 -21.07 -8.61 0.08
N VAL A 131 -21.88 -8.91 1.10
CA VAL A 131 -22.97 -8.06 1.57
C VAL A 131 -22.93 -7.95 3.08
N ASP A 132 -23.46 -6.87 3.64
CA ASP A 132 -23.67 -6.75 5.09
C ASP A 132 -24.91 -7.57 5.49
N SER A 133 -24.72 -8.83 5.82
CA SER A 133 -25.83 -9.76 6.09
C SER A 133 -26.40 -9.61 7.49
N ASN A 134 -25.64 -9.05 8.43
CA ASN A 134 -26.02 -8.92 9.84
C ASN A 134 -26.36 -7.49 10.27
N GLY A 135 -26.15 -6.48 9.39
CA GLY A 135 -26.49 -5.08 9.61
C GLY A 135 -25.50 -4.33 10.52
N ASN A 136 -24.26 -4.81 10.63
CA ASN A 136 -23.23 -4.18 11.45
C ASN A 136 -22.38 -3.13 10.70
N GLY A 137 -22.63 -2.96 9.39
CA GLY A 137 -21.92 -2.03 8.52
C GLY A 137 -20.67 -2.62 7.85
N ILE A 138 -20.33 -3.87 8.14
CA ILE A 138 -19.21 -4.59 7.55
C ILE A 138 -19.75 -5.67 6.61
N ARG A 139 -19.20 -5.75 5.40
CA ARG A 139 -19.58 -6.78 4.44
C ARG A 139 -19.04 -8.13 4.86
N ASP A 140 -19.86 -9.17 4.67
CA ASP A 140 -19.50 -10.56 4.92
C ASP A 140 -19.90 -11.47 3.77
N LYS A 141 -19.27 -12.65 3.73
CA LYS A 141 -19.63 -13.75 2.85
C LYS A 141 -19.24 -15.07 3.50
N ASP A 142 -20.17 -16.02 3.55
CA ASP A 142 -19.97 -17.35 4.16
C ASP A 142 -19.44 -17.29 5.61
N GLY A 143 -19.80 -16.23 6.35
CA GLY A 143 -19.40 -16.02 7.75
C GLY A 143 -18.01 -15.37 7.92
N VAL A 144 -17.39 -14.92 6.83
CA VAL A 144 -16.13 -14.17 6.84
C VAL A 144 -16.43 -12.70 6.60
N GLU A 145 -16.08 -11.83 7.54
CA GLU A 145 -16.20 -10.37 7.41
C GLU A 145 -14.98 -9.76 6.73
N LEU A 146 -15.18 -8.63 6.00
CA LEU A 146 -14.09 -7.84 5.43
C LEU A 146 -13.44 -6.98 6.52
N GLN A 147 -12.66 -7.61 7.39
CA GLN A 147 -11.84 -6.96 8.40
C GLN A 147 -10.38 -7.08 8.02
N ILE A 148 -9.70 -5.96 7.87
CA ILE A 148 -8.35 -5.87 7.32
C ILE A 148 -7.38 -5.34 8.39
N LEU A 149 -6.29 -6.04 8.61
CA LEU A 149 -5.10 -5.52 9.28
C LEU A 149 -4.18 -4.86 8.24
N PHE A 150 -4.10 -3.54 8.27
CA PHE A 150 -3.30 -2.76 7.35
C PHE A 150 -2.07 -2.16 8.04
N GLN A 151 -0.90 -2.70 7.77
CA GLN A 151 0.35 -2.28 8.41
C GLN A 151 1.29 -1.51 7.50
N THR A 152 2.10 -0.65 8.11
CA THR A 152 3.21 0.07 7.47
C THR A 152 4.24 0.49 8.53
N SER A 153 5.35 1.08 8.07
CA SER A 153 6.32 1.68 9.00
C SER A 153 5.79 2.99 9.59
N THR A 154 6.25 3.35 10.80
CA THR A 154 6.00 4.66 11.39
C THR A 154 6.60 5.75 10.50
N ASN A 155 5.72 6.45 9.78
CA ASN A 155 6.04 7.51 8.81
C ASN A 155 4.79 8.39 8.70
N ALA A 156 4.92 9.71 8.84
CA ALA A 156 3.79 10.61 8.88
C ALA A 156 2.93 10.55 7.60
N VAL A 157 3.57 10.57 6.42
CA VAL A 157 2.86 10.49 5.12
C VAL A 157 2.05 9.20 5.02
N ARG A 158 2.61 8.06 5.43
CA ARG A 158 1.92 6.77 5.38
C ARG A 158 0.78 6.67 6.40
N GLN A 159 0.92 7.30 7.55
CA GLN A 159 -0.15 7.36 8.55
C GLN A 159 -1.34 8.17 8.03
N ASP A 160 -1.09 9.30 7.36
CA ASP A 160 -2.12 10.10 6.71
C ASP A 160 -2.80 9.32 5.58
N PHE A 161 -2.03 8.59 4.77
CA PHE A 161 -2.57 7.71 3.73
C PHE A 161 -3.47 6.61 4.32
N GLN A 162 -3.01 5.94 5.37
CA GLN A 162 -3.81 4.91 6.04
C GLN A 162 -5.13 5.48 6.57
N ALA A 163 -5.12 6.69 7.14
CA ALA A 163 -6.33 7.31 7.67
C ALA A 163 -7.36 7.61 6.57
N LEU A 164 -6.93 8.17 5.43
CA LEU A 164 -7.78 8.44 4.28
C LEU A 164 -8.31 7.14 3.66
N ILE A 165 -7.44 6.17 3.44
CA ILE A 165 -7.81 4.87 2.86
C ILE A 165 -8.81 4.13 3.75
N LYS A 166 -8.61 4.13 5.07
CA LYS A 166 -9.56 3.56 6.03
C LYS A 166 -10.94 4.20 5.89
N GLN A 167 -11.00 5.53 5.74
CA GLN A 167 -12.25 6.24 5.54
C GLN A 167 -12.96 5.77 4.27
N TRP A 168 -12.27 5.75 3.12
CA TRP A 168 -12.87 5.30 1.86
C TRP A 168 -13.29 3.84 1.87
N TRP A 169 -12.50 2.97 2.50
CA TRP A 169 -12.87 1.57 2.60
C TRP A 169 -14.06 1.33 3.54
N SER A 170 -14.26 2.20 4.54
CA SER A 170 -15.50 2.13 5.33
C SER A 170 -16.77 2.44 4.51
N GLU A 171 -16.65 3.26 3.44
CA GLU A 171 -17.77 3.56 2.53
C GLU A 171 -18.17 2.37 1.65
N ILE A 172 -17.31 1.37 1.54
CA ILE A 172 -17.57 0.12 0.83
C ILE A 172 -17.75 -1.08 1.77
N GLY A 173 -17.98 -0.82 3.06
CA GLY A 173 -18.28 -1.86 4.06
C GLY A 173 -17.07 -2.69 4.48
N VAL A 174 -15.88 -2.11 4.50
CA VAL A 174 -14.65 -2.76 4.96
C VAL A 174 -14.18 -2.10 6.25
N ASP A 175 -13.97 -2.88 7.30
CA ASP A 175 -13.35 -2.42 8.55
C ASP A 175 -11.82 -2.57 8.47
N VAL A 176 -11.09 -1.59 9.02
CA VAL A 176 -9.63 -1.55 8.92
C VAL A 176 -9.00 -1.27 10.28
N GLU A 177 -8.17 -2.19 10.73
CA GLU A 177 -7.23 -1.97 11.82
C GLU A 177 -5.91 -1.44 11.25
N LEU A 178 -5.45 -0.28 11.78
CA LEU A 178 -4.21 0.35 11.36
C LEU A 178 -3.07 -0.04 12.30
N ARG A 179 -1.97 -0.51 11.75
CA ARG A 179 -0.77 -0.89 12.50
C ARG A 179 0.45 -0.17 11.96
N ASN A 180 1.15 0.55 12.86
CA ASN A 180 2.38 1.26 12.53
C ASN A 180 3.55 0.67 13.31
N ILE A 181 4.57 0.22 12.60
CA ILE A 181 5.73 -0.47 13.14
C ILE A 181 6.95 0.44 12.98
N ASN A 182 7.82 0.48 13.99
CA ASN A 182 9.07 1.24 13.85
C ASN A 182 9.82 0.82 12.58
N ALA A 183 10.30 1.78 11.78
CA ALA A 183 10.91 1.51 10.48
C ALA A 183 12.12 0.56 10.57
N SER A 184 12.91 0.63 11.64
CA SER A 184 14.05 -0.28 11.85
C SER A 184 13.64 -1.73 12.12
N VAL A 185 12.41 -1.95 12.59
CA VAL A 185 11.82 -3.29 12.78
C VAL A 185 11.12 -3.72 11.50
N PHE A 186 10.25 -2.87 10.95
CA PHE A 186 9.48 -3.18 9.74
C PHE A 186 10.38 -3.56 8.56
N PHE A 187 11.43 -2.78 8.30
CA PHE A 187 12.44 -3.07 7.27
C PHE A 187 13.65 -3.87 7.79
N GLY A 188 13.59 -4.33 9.03
CA GLY A 188 14.67 -5.10 9.64
C GLY A 188 14.82 -6.51 9.05
N GLY A 189 16.04 -7.04 9.15
CA GLY A 189 16.37 -8.39 8.68
C GLY A 189 16.33 -9.45 9.80
N ASP A 190 15.72 -9.19 10.96
CA ASP A 190 15.64 -10.16 12.04
C ASP A 190 14.60 -11.25 11.73
N PRO A 191 15.03 -12.50 11.45
CA PRO A 191 14.10 -13.58 11.11
C PRO A 191 13.22 -14.01 12.30
N GLY A 192 13.57 -13.62 13.53
CA GLY A 192 12.78 -13.87 14.74
C GLY A 192 11.66 -12.86 14.96
N SER A 193 11.72 -11.70 14.32
CA SER A 193 10.69 -10.67 14.45
C SER A 193 9.45 -11.00 13.63
N PRO A 194 8.24 -11.03 14.22
CA PRO A 194 7.00 -11.21 13.49
C PRO A 194 6.56 -9.95 12.74
N ASP A 195 7.21 -8.80 13.00
CA ASP A 195 6.79 -7.47 12.58
C ASP A 195 7.55 -6.95 11.36
N THR A 196 8.42 -7.78 10.77
CA THR A 196 9.10 -7.42 9.52
C THR A 196 8.16 -7.56 8.33
N PHE A 197 8.25 -6.65 7.34
CA PHE A 197 7.46 -6.74 6.11
C PHE A 197 7.65 -8.07 5.37
N GLN A 198 8.83 -8.71 5.51
CA GLN A 198 9.15 -9.99 4.89
C GLN A 198 8.31 -11.17 5.44
N LYS A 199 7.83 -11.07 6.69
CA LYS A 199 6.94 -12.08 7.27
C LYS A 199 5.52 -11.98 6.72
N PHE A 200 5.12 -10.78 6.36
CA PHE A 200 3.78 -10.45 5.87
C PHE A 200 2.66 -11.02 6.75
N TYR A 201 2.78 -10.84 8.07
CA TYR A 201 1.77 -11.27 9.04
C TYR A 201 0.68 -10.22 9.23
N ALA A 202 0.23 -9.65 8.12
CA ALA A 202 -0.88 -8.73 7.97
C ALA A 202 -1.61 -9.03 6.67
N ASP A 203 -2.82 -8.48 6.52
CA ASP A 203 -3.58 -8.61 5.27
C ASP A 203 -3.01 -7.67 4.19
N LEU A 204 -2.63 -6.46 4.59
CA LEU A 204 -2.08 -5.44 3.69
C LEU A 204 -0.84 -4.79 4.29
N GLU A 205 0.11 -4.48 3.40
CA GLU A 205 1.31 -3.70 3.72
C GLU A 205 1.50 -2.55 2.75
N MET A 206 1.92 -1.39 3.29
CA MET A 206 2.23 -0.23 2.46
C MET A 206 3.67 0.20 2.64
N TYR A 207 4.39 0.30 1.54
CA TYR A 207 5.76 0.83 1.48
C TYR A 207 6.17 1.15 0.05
N ALA A 208 7.18 2.01 -0.08
CA ALA A 208 7.76 2.33 -1.38
C ALA A 208 8.79 1.28 -1.79
N ASN A 209 8.79 0.89 -3.05
CA ASN A 209 9.79 -0.01 -3.62
C ASN A 209 10.13 0.38 -5.06
N THR A 210 11.29 -0.07 -5.53
CA THR A 210 11.82 0.19 -6.86
C THR A 210 12.73 -0.96 -7.29
N PHE A 211 13.07 -0.98 -8.57
CA PHE A 211 14.13 -1.85 -9.07
C PHE A 211 15.49 -1.13 -9.11
N ASN A 212 16.55 -1.89 -9.03
CA ASN A 212 17.92 -1.39 -9.13
C ASN A 212 18.42 -1.52 -10.57
N GLY A 213 19.10 -0.49 -11.05
CA GLY A 213 19.65 -0.45 -12.41
C GLY A 213 18.65 0.05 -13.45
N THR A 214 18.82 -0.39 -14.70
CA THR A 214 18.04 0.09 -15.86
C THR A 214 17.04 -0.93 -16.40
N ASP A 215 17.07 -2.16 -15.90
CA ASP A 215 16.21 -3.26 -16.34
C ASP A 215 15.37 -3.79 -15.16
N PRO A 216 14.03 -3.75 -15.25
CA PRO A 216 13.14 -4.21 -14.18
C PRO A 216 13.00 -5.73 -14.10
N GLN A 217 13.66 -6.52 -14.94
CA GLN A 217 13.46 -7.98 -15.04
C GLN A 217 13.58 -8.68 -13.67
N SER A 218 14.65 -8.40 -12.93
CA SER A 218 14.88 -9.04 -11.62
C SER A 218 13.83 -8.65 -10.58
N TYR A 219 13.32 -7.43 -10.66
CA TYR A 219 12.26 -6.93 -9.79
C TYR A 219 10.92 -7.61 -10.10
N LEU A 220 10.55 -7.69 -11.38
CA LEU A 220 9.32 -8.31 -11.83
C LEU A 220 9.35 -9.84 -11.67
N ALA A 221 10.55 -10.46 -11.70
CA ALA A 221 10.70 -11.90 -11.49
C ALA A 221 10.20 -12.36 -10.11
N ASN A 222 10.19 -11.48 -9.10
CA ASN A 222 9.65 -11.81 -7.78
C ASN A 222 8.11 -11.93 -7.75
N LEU A 223 7.44 -11.49 -8.82
CA LEU A 223 5.98 -11.55 -8.96
C LEU A 223 5.51 -12.76 -9.77
N LEU A 224 6.43 -13.65 -10.17
CA LEU A 224 6.08 -14.89 -10.87
C LEU A 224 5.45 -15.88 -9.89
N CYS A 225 4.47 -16.66 -10.38
CA CYS A 225 3.73 -17.63 -9.56
C CYS A 225 4.63 -18.70 -8.91
N ASP A 226 5.76 -19.04 -9.56
CA ASP A 226 6.73 -20.01 -9.02
C ASP A 226 7.62 -19.42 -7.92
N LYS A 227 7.46 -18.14 -7.61
CA LYS A 227 8.15 -17.42 -6.51
C LYS A 227 7.26 -17.17 -5.30
N ALA A 228 5.99 -17.56 -5.36
CA ALA A 228 5.11 -17.51 -4.20
C ALA A 228 5.66 -18.40 -3.08
N PRO A 229 5.68 -17.94 -1.79
CA PRO A 229 6.17 -18.69 -0.64
C PRO A 229 5.35 -19.95 -0.34
#